data_bf32a5077db0edd3eac45fad9520e237
#
_entry.id   bf32a5077db0edd3eac45fad9520e237
#
_cell.length_a   1.000
_cell.length_b   1.000
_cell.length_c   1.000
_cell.angle_alpha   90.00
_cell.angle_beta   90.00
_cell.angle_gamma   90.00
#
_symmetry.space_group_name_H-M   'P 1'
#
loop_
_entity.id
_entity.type
_entity.pdbx_description
1 polymer ?
#
loop_
_entity_poly.entity_id
_entity_poly.type
_entity_poly.pdbx_seq_one_letter_code
_entity_poly.pdbx_strand_id
1 'polypeptide(L)'
;DPIQVSYKKNFEGEPTAISNPEMVKMPWHHGHNMSIVNGIPRIGYMKGGNAAKWKDDEMGEYFLGLAKNFLDTIPEGKPFFLYYGLHQPHVPRVPNAKFEGKSGLGVRGDVILEADWCVGEIMAHLEKKGLLENTIVVFTSDNGPVMQDGYYDGAADYYYVHDPSNGMRGGKSSLFDGGAHIPLFVMWKGHVKPGYSDAFMSQLDFFASFAKIIG
;
A
#
# COMPACT_ATOMS: atom_id res chain seq x y z
N ASP A 1 16.69 -18.63 9.65
CA ASP A 1 17.89 -18.00 9.10
C ASP A 1 17.64 -16.52 8.83
N PRO A 2 18.62 -15.63 9.11
CA PRO A 2 18.49 -14.22 8.77
C PRO A 2 18.46 -14.06 7.26
N ILE A 3 17.68 -13.07 6.78
CA ILE A 3 17.69 -12.71 5.37
C ILE A 3 18.97 -11.97 5.03
N GLN A 4 19.59 -12.34 3.90
CA GLN A 4 20.71 -11.63 3.31
C GLN A 4 20.23 -10.99 1.99
N VAL A 5 20.63 -9.75 1.74
CA VAL A 5 20.27 -9.02 0.52
C VAL A 5 21.53 -8.45 -0.14
N SER A 6 21.62 -8.57 -1.46
CA SER A 6 22.67 -7.98 -2.28
C SER A 6 22.07 -7.38 -3.55
N TYR A 7 22.54 -6.19 -3.94
CA TYR A 7 22.16 -5.56 -5.21
C TYR A 7 23.24 -5.69 -6.29
N LYS A 8 24.36 -6.34 -5.96
CA LYS A 8 25.52 -6.43 -6.88
C LYS A 8 25.71 -7.83 -7.45
N LYS A 9 25.51 -8.86 -6.64
CA LYS A 9 25.82 -10.24 -7.01
C LYS A 9 24.81 -11.20 -6.39
N ASN A 10 24.39 -12.20 -7.17
CA ASN A 10 23.56 -13.28 -6.68
C ASN A 10 24.30 -14.17 -5.67
N PHE A 11 23.57 -14.76 -4.79
CA PHE A 11 24.04 -15.82 -3.92
C PHE A 11 24.12 -17.14 -4.70
N GLU A 12 25.14 -17.93 -4.42
CA GLU A 12 25.34 -19.22 -5.08
C GLU A 12 24.14 -20.15 -4.86
N GLY A 13 23.63 -20.72 -5.93
CA GLY A 13 22.49 -21.64 -5.92
C GLY A 13 21.12 -20.97 -5.78
N GLU A 14 21.01 -19.65 -5.59
CA GLU A 14 19.72 -18.98 -5.50
C GLU A 14 19.14 -18.68 -6.88
N PRO A 15 17.84 -18.99 -7.12
CA PRO A 15 17.20 -18.76 -8.41
C PRO A 15 16.95 -17.27 -8.68
N THR A 16 17.04 -16.90 -9.96
CA THR A 16 16.69 -15.55 -10.43
C THR A 16 15.68 -15.62 -11.59
N ALA A 17 15.02 -14.52 -11.89
CA ALA A 17 14.10 -14.47 -13.03
C ALA A 17 14.81 -14.69 -14.38
N ILE A 18 16.12 -14.44 -14.45
CA ILE A 18 16.94 -14.68 -15.64
C ILE A 18 17.38 -16.15 -15.73
N SER A 19 17.85 -16.74 -14.64
CA SER A 19 18.36 -18.11 -14.62
C SER A 19 17.26 -19.16 -14.58
N ASN A 20 16.09 -18.81 -14.03
CA ASN A 20 14.96 -19.72 -13.81
C ASN A 20 13.63 -19.08 -14.24
N PRO A 21 13.47 -18.74 -15.54
CA PRO A 21 12.27 -18.08 -16.04
C PRO A 21 11.00 -18.92 -15.89
N GLU A 22 11.13 -20.24 -15.80
CA GLU A 22 10.02 -21.18 -15.55
C GLU A 22 9.39 -21.02 -14.16
N MET A 23 10.10 -20.41 -13.22
CA MET A 23 9.59 -20.12 -11.87
C MET A 23 8.81 -18.80 -11.80
N VAL A 24 8.85 -17.99 -12.85
CA VAL A 24 8.24 -16.66 -12.87
C VAL A 24 6.76 -16.74 -13.22
N LYS A 25 5.90 -16.26 -12.34
CA LYS A 25 4.44 -16.16 -12.54
C LYS A 25 4.00 -14.78 -13.01
N MET A 26 4.77 -13.72 -12.66
CA MET A 26 4.46 -12.35 -13.04
C MET A 26 5.55 -11.83 -13.98
N PRO A 27 5.21 -11.49 -15.23
CA PRO A 27 6.16 -10.89 -16.16
C PRO A 27 6.72 -9.58 -15.63
N TRP A 28 7.99 -9.35 -15.86
CA TRP A 28 8.74 -8.22 -15.30
C TRP A 28 9.40 -7.36 -16.37
N HIS A 29 9.76 -6.14 -15.99
CA HIS A 29 10.63 -5.24 -16.78
C HIS A 29 11.56 -4.45 -15.86
N HIS A 30 12.50 -3.70 -16.46
CA HIS A 30 13.56 -2.96 -15.75
C HIS A 30 14.33 -3.88 -14.78
N GLY A 31 14.73 -3.41 -13.63
CA GLY A 31 15.54 -4.14 -12.66
C GLY A 31 14.82 -5.21 -11.82
N HIS A 32 13.56 -5.55 -12.12
CA HIS A 32 12.78 -6.56 -11.38
C HIS A 32 13.07 -7.97 -11.89
N ASN A 33 14.32 -8.39 -11.92
CA ASN A 33 14.77 -9.66 -12.54
C ASN A 33 15.70 -10.49 -11.65
N MET A 34 15.81 -10.12 -10.38
CA MET A 34 16.71 -10.77 -9.44
C MET A 34 16.04 -11.95 -8.74
N SER A 35 16.08 -12.06 -7.41
CA SER A 35 15.50 -13.21 -6.72
C SER A 35 14.00 -13.36 -6.93
N ILE A 36 13.54 -14.62 -6.95
CA ILE A 36 12.13 -14.96 -7.10
C ILE A 36 11.56 -15.31 -5.72
N VAL A 37 10.48 -14.64 -5.32
CA VAL A 37 9.71 -14.94 -4.11
C VAL A 37 8.27 -15.21 -4.50
N ASN A 38 7.77 -16.41 -4.20
CA ASN A 38 6.40 -16.85 -4.55
C ASN A 38 6.05 -16.75 -6.04
N GLY A 39 7.06 -16.88 -6.91
CA GLY A 39 6.88 -16.74 -8.36
C GLY A 39 6.96 -15.30 -8.86
N ILE A 40 7.24 -14.35 -7.99
CA ILE A 40 7.36 -12.93 -8.34
C ILE A 40 8.82 -12.52 -8.26
N PRO A 41 9.42 -12.03 -9.35
CA PRO A 41 10.78 -11.57 -9.35
C PRO A 41 10.90 -10.22 -8.63
N ARG A 42 12.00 -10.01 -7.94
CA ARG A 42 12.23 -8.85 -7.08
C ARG A 42 13.41 -8.01 -7.54
N ILE A 43 13.53 -6.82 -6.98
CA ILE A 43 14.79 -6.06 -6.99
C ILE A 43 15.63 -6.55 -5.79
N GLY A 44 16.86 -6.94 -6.09
CA GLY A 44 17.79 -7.48 -5.08
C GLY A 44 17.85 -9.01 -5.09
N TYR A 45 19.07 -9.51 -4.92
CA TYR A 45 19.35 -10.92 -4.70
C TYR A 45 19.16 -11.22 -3.21
N MET A 46 18.41 -12.27 -2.91
CA MET A 46 18.02 -12.62 -1.55
C MET A 46 18.38 -14.07 -1.26
N LYS A 47 18.84 -14.33 -0.03
CA LYS A 47 19.09 -15.67 0.49
C LYS A 47 18.61 -15.77 1.93
N GLY A 48 18.08 -16.92 2.33
CA GLY A 48 17.55 -17.14 3.68
C GLY A 48 16.23 -16.43 3.94
N GLY A 49 15.88 -16.26 5.20
CA GLY A 49 14.67 -15.57 5.63
C GLY A 49 13.37 -16.27 5.22
N ASN A 50 13.37 -17.59 5.02
CA ASN A 50 12.22 -18.32 4.49
C ASN A 50 10.96 -18.17 5.37
N ALA A 51 11.13 -18.08 6.69
CA ALA A 51 10.03 -17.85 7.62
C ALA A 51 9.48 -16.41 7.59
N ALA A 52 10.22 -15.49 7.00
CA ALA A 52 9.81 -14.08 6.86
C ALA A 52 9.33 -13.75 5.44
N LYS A 53 9.29 -14.72 4.53
CA LYS A 53 8.75 -14.54 3.18
C LYS A 53 7.23 -14.57 3.26
N TRP A 54 6.60 -13.43 3.12
CA TRP A 54 5.15 -13.35 3.02
C TRP A 54 4.66 -13.77 1.64
N LYS A 55 3.40 -14.11 1.55
CA LYS A 55 2.69 -14.28 0.29
C LYS A 55 2.03 -12.94 -0.06
N ASP A 56 2.22 -12.50 -1.30
CA ASP A 56 1.78 -11.19 -1.74
C ASP A 56 0.25 -11.03 -1.68
N ASP A 57 -0.48 -12.08 -2.04
CA ASP A 57 -1.94 -12.14 -1.99
C ASP A 57 -2.55 -12.22 -0.58
N GLU A 58 -1.74 -12.47 0.44
CA GLU A 58 -2.15 -12.52 1.84
C GLU A 58 -1.74 -11.25 2.63
N MET A 59 -0.94 -10.36 2.05
CA MET A 59 -0.35 -9.21 2.76
C MET A 59 -1.41 -8.27 3.33
N GLY A 60 -2.46 -7.96 2.57
CA GLY A 60 -3.53 -7.08 3.03
C GLY A 60 -4.19 -7.59 4.30
N GLU A 61 -4.62 -8.85 4.32
CA GLU A 61 -5.24 -9.48 5.50
C GLU A 61 -4.26 -9.62 6.67
N TYR A 62 -3.01 -9.98 6.39
CA TYR A 62 -2.01 -10.16 7.43
C TYR A 62 -1.72 -8.86 8.18
N PHE A 63 -1.44 -7.77 7.46
CA PHE A 63 -1.18 -6.47 8.09
C PHE A 63 -2.42 -5.86 8.73
N LEU A 64 -3.59 -6.08 8.14
CA LEU A 64 -4.86 -5.72 8.78
C LEU A 64 -5.03 -6.44 10.13
N GLY A 65 -4.73 -7.73 10.19
CA GLY A 65 -4.76 -8.51 11.42
C GLY A 65 -3.82 -7.93 12.49
N LEU A 66 -2.59 -7.55 12.10
CA LEU A 66 -1.64 -6.92 13.02
C LEU A 66 -2.14 -5.57 13.54
N ALA A 67 -2.73 -4.74 12.67
CA ALA A 67 -3.28 -3.45 13.06
C ALA A 67 -4.46 -3.60 14.04
N LYS A 68 -5.37 -4.55 13.79
CA LYS A 68 -6.47 -4.88 14.71
C LYS A 68 -5.96 -5.40 16.05
N ASN A 69 -4.99 -6.30 16.03
CA ASN A 69 -4.38 -6.83 17.25
C ASN A 69 -3.72 -5.71 18.08
N PHE A 70 -3.03 -4.76 17.42
CA PHE A 70 -2.51 -3.58 18.13
C PHE A 70 -3.63 -2.81 18.82
N LEU A 71 -4.71 -2.49 18.11
CA LEU A 71 -5.86 -1.80 18.70
C LEU A 71 -6.48 -2.57 19.87
N ASP A 72 -6.44 -3.90 19.85
CA ASP A 72 -6.95 -4.77 20.93
C ASP A 72 -6.07 -4.74 22.19
N THR A 73 -4.79 -4.43 22.04
CA THR A 73 -3.84 -4.36 23.16
C THR A 73 -3.81 -3.01 23.88
N ILE A 74 -4.49 -1.98 23.36
CA ILE A 74 -4.50 -0.65 23.95
C ILE A 74 -5.26 -0.70 25.28
N PRO A 75 -4.62 -0.31 26.42
CA PRO A 75 -5.31 -0.25 27.70
C PRO A 75 -6.42 0.82 27.67
N GLU A 76 -7.50 0.57 28.42
CA GLU A 76 -8.61 1.54 28.55
C GLU A 76 -8.10 2.91 29.01
N GLY A 77 -8.60 3.96 28.36
CA GLY A 77 -8.25 5.36 28.66
C GLY A 77 -6.84 5.79 28.24
N LYS A 78 -6.08 4.92 27.53
CA LYS A 78 -4.77 5.32 27.02
C LYS A 78 -4.88 5.80 25.57
N PRO A 79 -4.24 6.95 25.24
CA PRO A 79 -4.16 7.40 23.87
C PRO A 79 -3.24 6.47 23.05
N PHE A 80 -3.46 6.43 21.74
CA PHE A 80 -2.61 5.70 20.81
C PHE A 80 -2.33 6.51 19.55
N PHE A 81 -1.30 6.11 18.84
CA PHE A 81 -0.99 6.51 17.48
C PHE A 81 -0.74 5.26 16.66
N LEU A 82 -1.52 5.07 15.61
CA LEU A 82 -1.35 3.96 14.67
C LEU A 82 -0.98 4.53 13.29
N TYR A 83 0.20 4.21 12.79
CA TYR A 83 0.56 4.37 11.39
C TYR A 83 0.38 3.02 10.68
N TYR A 84 -0.64 2.95 9.83
CA TYR A 84 -0.96 1.75 9.07
C TYR A 84 -0.57 1.95 7.60
N GLY A 85 0.65 1.55 7.23
CA GLY A 85 1.13 1.60 5.85
C GLY A 85 0.55 0.46 5.04
N LEU A 86 -0.43 0.77 4.20
CA LEU A 86 -0.98 -0.18 3.22
C LEU A 86 0.07 -0.49 2.15
N HIS A 87 0.17 -1.75 1.74
CA HIS A 87 0.98 -2.14 0.60
C HIS A 87 0.36 -1.66 -0.72
N GLN A 88 -0.96 -1.75 -0.80
CA GLN A 88 -1.73 -1.40 -1.98
C GLN A 88 -1.75 0.12 -2.24
N PRO A 89 -1.74 0.55 -3.49
CA PRO A 89 -1.70 -0.20 -4.75
C PRO A 89 -0.29 -0.36 -5.33
N HIS A 90 0.76 -0.35 -4.49
CA HIS A 90 2.14 -0.52 -4.94
C HIS A 90 2.36 -1.90 -5.57
N VAL A 91 3.30 -1.97 -6.49
CA VAL A 91 3.73 -3.23 -7.11
C VAL A 91 4.58 -4.09 -6.14
N PRO A 92 4.59 -5.42 -6.29
CA PRO A 92 3.78 -6.22 -7.19
C PRO A 92 2.31 -6.21 -6.81
N ARG A 93 1.41 -6.05 -7.78
CA ARG A 93 -0.03 -6.04 -7.55
C ARG A 93 -0.57 -7.46 -7.62
N VAL A 94 -0.78 -8.04 -6.47
CA VAL A 94 -1.32 -9.41 -6.33
C VAL A 94 -2.52 -9.33 -5.39
N PRO A 95 -3.71 -9.12 -5.95
CA PRO A 95 -4.91 -9.01 -5.13
C PRO A 95 -5.22 -10.34 -4.43
N ASN A 96 -5.77 -10.25 -3.22
CA ASN A 96 -6.35 -11.41 -2.58
C ASN A 96 -7.50 -11.97 -3.43
N ALA A 97 -7.69 -13.28 -3.42
CA ALA A 97 -8.74 -13.97 -4.20
C ALA A 97 -10.16 -13.40 -4.01
N LYS A 98 -10.43 -12.75 -2.88
CA LYS A 98 -11.69 -12.03 -2.63
C LYS A 98 -11.94 -10.88 -3.60
N PHE A 99 -10.88 -10.27 -4.12
CA PHE A 99 -10.93 -9.05 -4.94
C PHE A 99 -10.57 -9.28 -6.39
N GLU A 100 -9.97 -10.44 -6.71
CA GLU A 100 -9.55 -10.78 -8.06
C GLU A 100 -10.71 -10.70 -9.05
N GLY A 101 -10.53 -9.87 -10.10
CA GLY A 101 -11.53 -9.62 -11.15
C GLY A 101 -12.75 -8.80 -10.72
N LYS A 102 -12.79 -8.24 -9.50
CA LYS A 102 -13.99 -7.56 -8.97
C LYS A 102 -14.11 -6.10 -9.38
N SER A 103 -13.00 -5.43 -9.66
CA SER A 103 -13.04 -4.01 -10.02
C SER A 103 -13.47 -3.73 -11.45
N GLY A 104 -13.29 -4.70 -12.36
CA GLY A 104 -13.39 -4.47 -13.81
C GLY A 104 -12.27 -3.58 -14.38
N LEU A 105 -11.26 -3.23 -13.59
CA LEU A 105 -10.14 -2.35 -13.94
C LEU A 105 -8.77 -3.06 -13.78
N GLY A 106 -8.75 -4.38 -13.92
CA GLY A 106 -7.57 -5.20 -13.80
C GLY A 106 -6.99 -5.23 -12.39
N VAL A 107 -5.81 -5.82 -12.25
CA VAL A 107 -5.19 -6.06 -10.95
C VAL A 107 -4.98 -4.80 -10.12
N ARG A 108 -4.74 -3.64 -10.76
CA ARG A 108 -4.60 -2.37 -10.05
C ARG A 108 -5.91 -1.95 -9.39
N GLY A 109 -7.03 -2.06 -10.10
CA GLY A 109 -8.35 -1.80 -9.54
C GLY A 109 -8.69 -2.76 -8.40
N ASP A 110 -8.35 -4.03 -8.56
CA ASP A 110 -8.64 -5.08 -7.57
C ASP A 110 -7.87 -4.83 -6.25
N VAL A 111 -6.59 -4.46 -6.30
CA VAL A 111 -5.84 -4.12 -5.09
C VAL A 111 -6.29 -2.79 -4.46
N ILE A 112 -6.88 -1.87 -5.22
CA ILE A 112 -7.52 -0.66 -4.66
C ILE A 112 -8.79 -1.04 -3.90
N LEU A 113 -9.61 -1.96 -4.41
CA LEU A 113 -10.75 -2.50 -3.66
C LEU A 113 -10.31 -3.19 -2.37
N GLU A 114 -9.18 -3.91 -2.39
CA GLU A 114 -8.59 -4.49 -1.19
C GLU A 114 -8.14 -3.43 -0.18
N ALA A 115 -7.52 -2.34 -0.65
CA ALA A 115 -7.14 -1.22 0.22
C ALA A 115 -8.37 -0.58 0.87
N ASP A 116 -9.42 -0.31 0.11
CA ASP A 116 -10.69 0.24 0.60
C ASP A 116 -11.31 -0.69 1.65
N TRP A 117 -11.33 -1.99 1.38
CA TRP A 117 -11.79 -2.98 2.35
C TRP A 117 -10.96 -2.95 3.64
N CYS A 118 -9.64 -2.88 3.58
CA CYS A 118 -8.78 -2.77 4.76
C CYS A 118 -9.11 -1.54 5.60
N VAL A 119 -9.36 -0.40 4.97
CA VAL A 119 -9.78 0.83 5.66
C VAL A 119 -11.15 0.62 6.34
N GLY A 120 -12.13 0.06 5.62
CA GLY A 120 -13.45 -0.24 6.15
C GLY A 120 -13.39 -1.15 7.38
N GLU A 121 -12.53 -2.16 7.35
CA GLU A 121 -12.34 -3.12 8.44
C GLU A 121 -11.69 -2.47 9.70
N ILE A 122 -10.75 -1.53 9.53
CA ILE A 122 -10.20 -0.75 10.65
C ILE A 122 -11.25 0.17 11.23
N MET A 123 -12.02 0.85 10.38
CA MET A 123 -13.11 1.73 10.82
C MET A 123 -14.16 0.97 11.64
N ALA A 124 -14.62 -0.19 11.14
CA ALA A 124 -15.56 -1.06 11.84
C ALA A 124 -14.99 -1.58 13.17
N HIS A 125 -13.68 -1.88 13.21
CA HIS A 125 -13.03 -2.34 14.44
C HIS A 125 -12.94 -1.23 15.48
N LEU A 126 -12.59 0.01 15.10
CA LEU A 126 -12.60 1.19 15.98
C LEU A 126 -14.01 1.46 16.53
N GLU A 127 -15.04 1.36 15.69
CA GLU A 127 -16.42 1.54 16.11
C GLU A 127 -16.86 0.47 17.11
N LYS A 128 -16.58 -0.81 16.82
CA LYS A 128 -16.86 -1.93 17.72
C LYS A 128 -16.21 -1.77 19.10
N LYS A 129 -15.02 -1.16 19.14
CA LYS A 129 -14.29 -0.89 20.40
C LYS A 129 -14.74 0.40 21.10
N GLY A 130 -15.65 1.18 20.52
CA GLY A 130 -16.04 2.48 21.04
C GLY A 130 -14.97 3.56 20.95
N LEU A 131 -13.95 3.36 20.10
CA LEU A 131 -12.83 4.28 19.95
C LEU A 131 -13.04 5.31 18.84
N LEU A 132 -13.95 5.05 17.89
CA LEU A 132 -14.08 5.84 16.66
C LEU A 132 -14.43 7.31 16.91
N GLU A 133 -15.24 7.60 17.92
CA GLU A 133 -15.67 8.98 18.23
C GLU A 133 -14.53 9.86 18.75
N ASN A 134 -13.54 9.24 19.40
CA ASN A 134 -12.36 9.95 19.93
C ASN A 134 -11.09 9.60 19.14
N THR A 135 -11.21 9.30 17.86
CA THR A 135 -10.09 8.97 16.98
C THR A 135 -10.11 9.87 15.74
N ILE A 136 -9.00 10.56 15.48
CA ILE A 136 -8.77 11.23 14.21
C ILE A 136 -8.26 10.16 13.23
N VAL A 137 -9.00 9.93 12.16
CA VAL A 137 -8.60 9.03 11.09
C VAL A 137 -8.16 9.85 9.89
N VAL A 138 -6.95 9.59 9.41
CA VAL A 138 -6.39 10.22 8.22
C VAL A 138 -6.07 9.15 7.20
N PHE A 139 -6.60 9.30 5.99
CA PHE A 139 -6.24 8.47 4.85
C PHE A 139 -5.54 9.33 3.79
N THR A 140 -4.38 8.91 3.35
CA THR A 140 -3.58 9.63 2.34
C THR A 140 -2.67 8.67 1.59
N SER A 141 -1.94 9.19 0.60
CA SER A 141 -0.89 8.47 -0.14
C SER A 141 0.44 9.20 -0.02
N ASP A 142 1.54 8.53 -0.29
CA ASP A 142 2.89 9.09 -0.25
C ASP A 142 3.24 9.88 -1.53
N ASN A 143 2.71 9.47 -2.67
CA ASN A 143 2.93 10.11 -3.98
C ASN A 143 1.77 9.83 -4.93
N GLY A 144 1.79 10.54 -6.07
CA GLY A 144 0.87 10.31 -7.15
C GLY A 144 1.02 8.95 -7.83
N PRO A 145 0.11 8.59 -8.73
CA PRO A 145 0.02 7.25 -9.31
C PRO A 145 1.19 6.91 -10.25
N VAL A 146 1.40 5.61 -10.42
CA VAL A 146 2.24 5.04 -11.47
C VAL A 146 1.54 3.80 -12.04
N MET A 147 1.48 3.70 -13.38
CA MET A 147 0.80 2.60 -14.05
C MET A 147 1.76 1.44 -14.35
N GLN A 148 2.98 1.74 -14.77
CA GLN A 148 4.02 0.75 -15.05
C GLN A 148 5.18 0.97 -14.11
N ASP A 149 5.42 -0.02 -13.23
CA ASP A 149 6.48 0.05 -12.22
C ASP A 149 7.08 -1.36 -12.00
N GLY A 150 7.88 -1.79 -12.97
CA GLY A 150 8.67 -3.02 -12.87
C GLY A 150 7.98 -4.31 -13.26
N TYR A 151 6.67 -4.32 -13.53
CA TYR A 151 5.92 -5.51 -13.94
C TYR A 151 4.97 -5.23 -15.09
N TYR A 152 4.76 -6.24 -15.94
CA TYR A 152 3.73 -6.25 -16.98
C TYR A 152 2.44 -6.85 -16.42
N ASP A 153 1.78 -6.11 -15.55
CA ASP A 153 0.57 -6.52 -14.84
C ASP A 153 -0.73 -6.03 -15.47
N GLY A 154 -0.65 -5.43 -16.66
CA GLY A 154 -1.80 -4.94 -17.42
C GLY A 154 -2.43 -3.64 -16.86
N ALA A 155 -1.86 -3.02 -15.82
CA ALA A 155 -2.46 -1.83 -15.22
C ALA A 155 -2.58 -0.66 -16.22
N ALA A 156 -1.63 -0.52 -17.14
CA ALA A 156 -1.65 0.52 -18.16
C ALA A 156 -2.75 0.34 -19.22
N ASP A 157 -3.26 -0.87 -19.40
CA ASP A 157 -4.28 -1.18 -20.41
C ASP A 157 -5.64 -0.53 -20.06
N TYR A 158 -5.82 -0.18 -18.80
CA TYR A 158 -7.03 0.46 -18.28
C TYR A 158 -6.96 1.99 -18.20
N TYR A 159 -5.86 2.60 -18.65
CA TYR A 159 -5.67 4.05 -18.57
C TYR A 159 -6.79 4.85 -19.24
N TYR A 160 -7.32 4.37 -20.36
CA TYR A 160 -8.39 5.05 -21.09
C TYR A 160 -9.79 4.96 -20.44
N VAL A 161 -9.98 4.03 -19.54
CA VAL A 161 -11.24 3.86 -18.78
C VAL A 161 -11.15 4.44 -17.38
N HIS A 162 -9.93 4.53 -16.83
CA HIS A 162 -9.67 5.05 -15.50
C HIS A 162 -8.33 5.78 -15.48
N ASP A 163 -8.38 7.10 -15.46
CA ASP A 163 -7.21 7.95 -15.27
C ASP A 163 -6.95 8.17 -13.77
N PRO A 164 -5.93 7.53 -13.20
CA PRO A 164 -5.65 7.65 -11.76
C PRO A 164 -5.11 9.01 -11.35
N SER A 165 -4.69 9.84 -12.29
CA SER A 165 -4.22 11.23 -12.06
C SER A 165 -5.33 12.27 -12.22
N ASN A 166 -6.54 11.85 -12.63
CA ASN A 166 -7.68 12.74 -12.86
C ASN A 166 -7.34 13.92 -13.79
N GLY A 167 -6.65 13.63 -14.90
CA GLY A 167 -6.24 14.64 -15.90
C GLY A 167 -5.03 15.48 -15.51
N MET A 168 -4.49 15.32 -14.30
CA MET A 168 -3.29 16.04 -13.88
C MET A 168 -2.05 15.51 -14.60
N ARG A 169 -1.18 16.44 -15.00
CA ARG A 169 0.08 16.09 -15.66
C ARG A 169 1.04 15.40 -14.71
N GLY A 170 1.70 14.34 -15.19
CA GLY A 170 2.74 13.62 -14.47
C GLY A 170 2.18 12.49 -13.58
N GLY A 171 3.02 11.97 -12.70
CA GLY A 171 2.75 10.90 -11.78
C GLY A 171 3.92 10.74 -10.82
N LYS A 172 4.03 9.60 -10.14
CA LYS A 172 5.13 9.27 -9.23
C LYS A 172 6.49 9.72 -9.82
N SER A 173 7.32 10.33 -8.99
CA SER A 173 8.66 10.86 -9.34
C SER A 173 8.67 12.08 -10.26
N SER A 174 7.53 12.69 -10.57
CA SER A 174 7.47 13.95 -11.31
C SER A 174 7.23 15.15 -10.39
N LEU A 175 7.66 16.33 -10.84
CA LEU A 175 7.42 17.62 -10.15
C LEU A 175 6.07 18.25 -10.53
N PHE A 176 5.28 17.59 -11.38
CA PHE A 176 3.96 18.07 -11.77
C PHE A 176 2.89 17.62 -10.78
N ASP A 177 1.71 18.25 -10.85
CA ASP A 177 0.61 18.01 -9.92
C ASP A 177 0.23 16.53 -9.80
N GLY A 178 0.21 15.79 -10.90
CA GLY A 178 -0.06 14.35 -10.87
C GLY A 178 0.94 13.53 -10.03
N GLY A 179 2.12 14.08 -9.72
CA GLY A 179 3.10 13.42 -8.85
C GLY A 179 2.95 13.75 -7.36
N ALA A 180 2.41 14.92 -7.04
CA ALA A 180 2.38 15.47 -5.68
C ALA A 180 0.97 15.70 -5.12
N HIS A 181 -0.04 15.87 -5.98
CA HIS A 181 -1.43 16.05 -5.58
C HIS A 181 -2.05 14.71 -5.20
N ILE A 182 -1.87 14.32 -3.97
CA ILE A 182 -2.32 13.04 -3.40
C ILE A 182 -3.68 13.17 -2.72
N PRO A 183 -4.47 12.10 -2.61
CA PRO A 183 -5.71 12.12 -1.84
C PRO A 183 -5.43 12.37 -0.37
N LEU A 184 -6.28 13.16 0.27
CA LEU A 184 -6.28 13.39 1.70
C LEU A 184 -7.70 13.40 2.23
N PHE A 185 -8.02 12.47 3.10
CA PHE A 185 -9.28 12.42 3.82
C PHE A 185 -9.02 12.47 5.31
N VAL A 186 -9.76 13.33 6.02
CA VAL A 186 -9.68 13.46 7.46
C VAL A 186 -11.08 13.26 8.04
N MET A 187 -11.20 12.34 8.98
CA MET A 187 -12.41 12.13 9.74
C MET A 187 -12.14 12.23 11.24
N TRP A 188 -12.99 12.98 11.91
CA TRP A 188 -13.07 13.00 13.37
C TRP A 188 -14.54 13.19 13.75
N LYS A 189 -15.17 12.10 14.13
CA LYS A 189 -16.62 12.05 14.35
C LYS A 189 -17.06 13.05 15.42
N GLY A 190 -18.05 13.85 15.11
CA GLY A 190 -18.53 14.92 16.01
C GLY A 190 -17.72 16.21 16.02
N HIS A 191 -16.52 16.24 15.46
CA HIS A 191 -15.61 17.40 15.44
C HIS A 191 -15.42 17.98 14.03
N VAL A 192 -15.28 17.14 13.02
CA VAL A 192 -15.12 17.55 11.62
C VAL A 192 -16.44 17.32 10.88
N LYS A 193 -16.99 18.38 10.27
CA LYS A 193 -18.19 18.27 9.44
C LYS A 193 -17.82 17.73 8.05
N PRO A 194 -18.69 16.92 7.42
CA PRO A 194 -18.50 16.54 6.03
C PRO A 194 -18.40 17.76 5.11
N GLY A 195 -17.45 17.75 4.19
CA GLY A 195 -17.22 18.85 3.26
C GLY A 195 -15.90 18.70 2.52
N TYR A 196 -15.59 19.69 1.69
CA TYR A 196 -14.33 19.81 0.95
C TYR A 196 -13.57 21.02 1.44
N SER A 197 -12.25 20.98 1.29
CA SER A 197 -11.35 22.11 1.59
C SER A 197 -10.35 22.28 0.47
N ASP A 198 -10.20 23.52 0.00
CA ASP A 198 -9.18 23.89 -0.99
C ASP A 198 -7.88 24.38 -0.32
N ALA A 199 -7.76 24.17 1.00
CA ALA A 199 -6.54 24.54 1.71
C ALA A 199 -5.36 23.70 1.23
N PHE A 200 -4.28 24.36 0.84
CA PHE A 200 -3.03 23.68 0.54
C PHE A 200 -2.46 23.07 1.81
N MET A 201 -2.17 21.79 1.76
CA MET A 201 -1.63 21.03 2.91
C MET A 201 -0.55 20.05 2.44
N SER A 202 0.46 19.86 3.26
CA SER A 202 1.52 18.87 3.09
C SER A 202 1.48 17.87 4.24
N GLN A 203 1.97 16.66 4.02
CA GLN A 203 2.16 15.68 5.10
C GLN A 203 3.10 16.19 6.21
N LEU A 204 3.98 17.14 5.91
CA LEU A 204 4.83 17.81 6.90
C LEU A 204 4.03 18.59 7.95
N ASP A 205 2.81 19.02 7.60
CA ASP A 205 1.94 19.78 8.50
C ASP A 205 1.28 18.91 9.57
N PHE A 206 1.25 17.57 9.39
CA PHE A 206 0.59 16.67 10.34
C PHE A 206 1.19 16.74 11.73
N PHE A 207 2.52 16.75 11.84
CA PHE A 207 3.17 16.78 13.15
C PHE A 207 2.76 18.00 13.97
N ALA A 208 2.89 19.19 13.37
CA ALA A 208 2.52 20.44 14.04
C ALA A 208 1.01 20.54 14.32
N SER A 209 0.19 20.04 13.38
CA SER A 209 -1.27 20.03 13.53
C SER A 209 -1.73 19.12 14.66
N PHE A 210 -1.21 17.89 14.73
CA PHE A 210 -1.54 16.97 15.82
C PHE A 210 -1.03 17.47 17.16
N ALA A 211 0.20 18.00 17.24
CA ALA A 211 0.72 18.61 18.47
C ALA A 211 -0.20 19.72 18.98
N LYS A 212 -0.71 20.58 18.08
CA LYS A 212 -1.64 21.64 18.44
C LYS A 212 -3.01 21.14 18.91
N ILE A 213 -3.49 20.02 18.35
CA ILE A 213 -4.80 19.45 18.72
C ILE A 213 -4.76 18.79 20.09
N ILE A 214 -3.66 18.12 20.42
CA ILE A 214 -3.53 17.37 21.67
C ILE A 214 -2.99 18.20 22.84
N GLY A 215 -2.51 19.42 22.62
CA GLY A 215 -1.94 20.34 23.64
C GLY A 215 -0.43 20.20 23.68
#